data_21970be31d9fe57ab8fc7bf246979824
#
_entry.id   21970be31d9fe57ab8fc7bf246979824
#
_cell.length_a   1.000
_cell.length_b   1.000
_cell.length_c   1.000
_cell.angle_alpha   90.00
_cell.angle_beta   90.00
_cell.angle_gamma   90.00
#
_symmetry.space_group_name_H-M   'P 1'
#
loop_
_entity.id
_entity.type
_entity.pdbx_description
1 polymer ?
#
loop_
_entity_poly.entity_id
_entity_poly.type
_entity_poly.pdbx_seq_one_letter_code
_entity_poly.pdbx_strand_id
1 'polypeptide(L)'
;MLRLETRARARALQLLYACEITGTGSSAAMQGLARLTGPEQALDGAEVLASGVLANRDSLDRRIREAADNWRVERIGIVERNILRLGIHELELGETPPKVVIDEAIRLSQWFGGPKTPAFVNGVLDRIAHSLGRL
;
A
#
# COMPACT_ATOMS: atom_id res chain seq x y z
N MET A 1 4.83 19.48 -8.53
CA MET A 1 4.93 19.15 -7.10
C MET A 1 3.96 18.04 -6.76
N LEU A 2 4.39 17.05 -5.99
CA LEU A 2 3.51 15.97 -5.57
C LEU A 2 2.57 16.41 -4.46
N ARG A 3 1.35 15.88 -4.50
CA ARG A 3 0.38 16.12 -3.44
C ARG A 3 0.85 15.50 -2.12
N LEU A 4 0.40 16.07 -1.01
CA LEU A 4 0.73 15.58 0.32
C LEU A 4 0.30 14.11 0.50
N GLU A 5 -0.90 13.76 0.02
CA GLU A 5 -1.44 12.41 0.10
C GLU A 5 -0.59 11.41 -0.69
N THR A 6 -0.08 11.82 -1.86
CA THR A 6 0.81 10.97 -2.66
C THR A 6 2.11 10.70 -1.91
N ARG A 7 2.67 11.73 -1.28
CA ARG A 7 3.88 11.58 -0.45
C ARG A 7 3.63 10.69 0.75
N ALA A 8 2.47 10.84 1.39
CA ALA A 8 2.10 10.02 2.53
C ALA A 8 2.01 8.55 2.14
N ARG A 9 1.44 8.23 0.98
CA ARG A 9 1.36 6.85 0.49
C ARG A 9 2.75 6.28 0.22
N ALA A 10 3.64 7.05 -0.39
CA ALA A 10 5.01 6.61 -0.66
C ALA A 10 5.75 6.32 0.65
N ARG A 11 5.59 7.17 1.65
CA ARG A 11 6.20 6.95 2.97
C ARG A 11 5.58 5.76 3.69
N ALA A 12 4.26 5.59 3.57
CA ALA A 12 3.58 4.42 4.14
C ALA A 12 4.15 3.12 3.57
N LEU A 13 4.36 3.08 2.25
CA LEU A 13 4.96 1.91 1.60
C LEU A 13 6.36 1.64 2.14
N GLN A 14 7.18 2.68 2.29
CA GLN A 14 8.53 2.54 2.85
C GLN A 14 8.49 2.06 4.30
N LEU A 15 7.54 2.55 5.10
CA LEU A 15 7.32 2.08 6.46
C LEU A 15 6.96 0.61 6.51
N LEU A 16 6.02 0.18 5.67
CA LEU A 16 5.58 -1.21 5.62
C LEU A 16 6.73 -2.13 5.21
N TYR A 17 7.52 -1.70 4.24
CA TYR A 17 8.71 -2.44 3.81
C TYR A 17 9.70 -2.58 4.99
N ALA A 18 9.99 -1.47 5.66
CA ALA A 18 10.92 -1.48 6.79
C ALA A 18 10.43 -2.37 7.93
N CYS A 19 9.15 -2.32 8.26
CA CYS A 19 8.56 -3.17 9.30
C CYS A 19 8.71 -4.65 8.95
N GLU A 20 8.49 -5.00 7.69
CA GLU A 20 8.56 -6.40 7.26
C GLU A 20 10.00 -6.91 7.25
N ILE A 21 10.96 -6.11 6.82
CA ILE A 21 12.37 -6.48 6.76
C ILE A 21 12.99 -6.58 8.15
N THR A 22 12.66 -5.65 9.05
CA THR A 22 13.28 -5.57 10.37
C THR A 22 12.52 -6.32 11.44
N GLY A 23 11.24 -6.63 11.20
CA GLY A 23 10.36 -7.21 12.21
C GLY A 23 9.95 -6.22 13.29
N THR A 24 10.20 -4.92 13.10
CA THR A 24 9.85 -3.89 14.07
C THR A 24 8.47 -3.30 13.78
N GLY A 25 7.89 -2.64 14.78
CA GLY A 25 6.62 -1.94 14.61
C GLY A 25 6.79 -0.61 13.87
N SER A 26 5.64 -0.03 13.48
CA SER A 26 5.62 1.21 12.69
C SER A 26 6.30 2.38 13.41
N SER A 27 6.20 2.47 14.73
CA SER A 27 6.80 3.57 15.49
C SER A 27 8.32 3.60 15.38
N ALA A 28 8.98 2.43 15.47
CA ALA A 28 10.43 2.36 15.33
C ALA A 28 10.88 2.70 13.91
N ALA A 29 10.16 2.19 12.91
CA ALA A 29 10.45 2.49 11.52
C ALA A 29 10.21 3.98 11.22
N MET A 30 9.17 4.58 11.81
CA MET A 30 8.85 5.99 11.66
C MET A 30 9.98 6.90 12.16
N GLN A 31 10.59 6.56 13.28
CA GLN A 31 11.73 7.33 13.80
C GLN A 31 12.89 7.32 12.82
N GLY A 32 13.14 6.19 12.17
CA GLY A 32 14.16 6.09 11.13
C GLY A 32 13.85 6.96 9.93
N LEU A 33 12.60 6.94 9.46
CA LEU A 33 12.17 7.74 8.32
C LEU A 33 12.20 9.24 8.60
N ALA A 34 11.81 9.64 9.80
CA ALA A 34 11.78 11.06 10.19
C ALA A 34 13.14 11.73 10.03
N ARG A 35 14.21 10.96 10.17
CA ARG A 35 15.57 11.48 9.98
C ARG A 35 15.92 11.70 8.52
N LEU A 36 15.20 11.07 7.63
CA LEU A 36 15.60 11.02 6.24
C LEU A 36 14.87 12.04 5.36
N THR A 37 13.60 12.32 5.61
CA THR A 37 12.85 13.10 4.62
C THR A 37 11.47 13.56 5.02
N GLY A 38 11.03 14.60 4.39
CA GLY A 38 9.66 14.93 4.11
C GLY A 38 8.97 15.81 5.13
N PRO A 39 7.88 16.44 4.72
CA PRO A 39 7.11 17.26 5.63
C PRO A 39 6.43 16.42 6.69
N GLU A 40 6.32 16.96 7.88
CA GLU A 40 5.73 16.28 9.04
C GLU A 40 4.33 15.74 8.75
N GLN A 41 3.51 16.49 8.02
CA GLN A 41 2.15 16.07 7.67
C GLN A 41 2.13 14.79 6.82
N ALA A 42 3.09 14.64 5.92
CA ALA A 42 3.19 13.43 5.11
C ALA A 42 3.60 12.22 5.97
N LEU A 43 4.45 12.45 6.97
CA LEU A 43 4.87 11.39 7.88
C LEU A 43 3.72 10.96 8.80
N ASP A 44 2.91 11.90 9.28
CA ASP A 44 1.73 11.61 10.08
C ASP A 44 0.72 10.77 9.28
N GLY A 45 0.43 11.18 8.05
CA GLY A 45 -0.46 10.44 7.16
C GLY A 45 0.08 9.05 6.85
N ALA A 46 1.39 8.92 6.68
CA ALA A 46 2.02 7.64 6.43
C ALA A 46 1.86 6.69 7.63
N GLU A 47 2.02 7.20 8.84
CA GLU A 47 1.84 6.41 10.06
C GLU A 47 0.41 5.88 10.18
N VAL A 48 -0.58 6.72 9.91
CA VAL A 48 -1.99 6.33 9.95
C VAL A 48 -2.28 5.22 8.94
N LEU A 49 -1.81 5.38 7.70
CA LEU A 49 -2.01 4.38 6.66
C LEU A 49 -1.29 3.06 7.00
N ALA A 50 -0.03 3.13 7.39
CA ALA A 50 0.75 1.94 7.72
C ALA A 50 0.17 1.20 8.92
N SER A 51 -0.24 1.91 9.96
CA SER A 51 -0.87 1.30 11.14
C SER A 51 -2.17 0.59 10.79
N GLY A 52 -2.98 1.18 9.92
CA GLY A 52 -4.22 0.57 9.44
C GLY A 52 -3.96 -0.72 8.67
N VAL A 53 -2.94 -0.72 7.80
CA VAL A 53 -2.55 -1.92 7.06
C VAL A 53 -2.08 -3.02 8.01
N LEU A 54 -1.20 -2.68 8.96
CA LEU A 54 -0.68 -3.67 9.92
C LEU A 54 -1.78 -4.26 10.79
N ALA A 55 -2.73 -3.44 11.20
CA ALA A 55 -3.85 -3.90 12.03
C ALA A 55 -4.79 -4.86 11.28
N ASN A 56 -4.86 -4.77 9.94
CA ASN A 56 -5.76 -5.57 9.11
C ASN A 56 -5.03 -6.51 8.16
N ARG A 57 -3.77 -6.78 8.42
CA ARG A 57 -2.90 -7.50 7.50
C ARG A 57 -3.46 -8.84 7.02
N ASP A 58 -3.95 -9.66 7.94
CA ASP A 58 -4.46 -10.99 7.58
C ASP A 58 -5.70 -10.91 6.69
N SER A 59 -6.59 -9.97 6.99
CA SER A 59 -7.78 -9.72 6.20
C SER A 59 -7.41 -9.21 4.80
N LEU A 60 -6.45 -8.29 4.71
CA LEU A 60 -5.97 -7.77 3.43
C LEU A 60 -5.32 -8.88 2.59
N ASP A 61 -4.51 -9.71 3.20
CA ASP A 61 -3.86 -10.83 2.50
C ASP A 61 -4.88 -11.84 1.98
N ARG A 62 -5.97 -12.04 2.72
CA ARG A 62 -7.06 -12.92 2.25
C ARG A 62 -7.67 -12.37 0.97
N ARG A 63 -7.91 -11.07 0.89
CA ARG A 63 -8.42 -10.44 -0.33
C ARG A 63 -7.47 -10.57 -1.49
N ILE A 64 -6.16 -10.43 -1.23
CA ILE A 64 -5.15 -10.62 -2.28
C ILE A 64 -5.21 -12.05 -2.82
N ARG A 65 -5.28 -13.05 -1.95
CA ARG A 65 -5.36 -14.45 -2.39
C ARG A 65 -6.59 -14.71 -3.25
N GLU A 66 -7.72 -14.16 -2.87
CA GLU A 66 -8.97 -14.33 -3.61
C GLU A 66 -8.93 -13.65 -4.98
N ALA A 67 -8.32 -12.47 -5.06
CA ALA A 67 -8.30 -11.68 -6.29
C ALA A 67 -7.16 -12.04 -7.23
N ALA A 68 -6.06 -12.55 -6.71
CA ALA A 68 -4.87 -12.88 -7.50
C ALA A 68 -4.87 -14.33 -8.00
N ASP A 69 -6.00 -15.01 -7.88
CA ASP A 69 -6.21 -16.40 -8.34
C ASP A 69 -5.16 -17.36 -7.78
N ASN A 70 -4.23 -17.81 -8.62
CA ASN A 70 -3.26 -18.86 -8.27
C ASN A 70 -2.00 -18.34 -7.59
N TRP A 71 -1.92 -17.02 -7.33
CA TRP A 71 -0.74 -16.47 -6.69
C TRP A 71 -0.83 -16.60 -5.17
N ARG A 72 0.22 -17.13 -4.56
CA ARG A 72 0.35 -17.12 -3.11
C ARG A 72 0.91 -15.76 -2.69
N VAL A 73 0.37 -15.19 -1.62
CA VAL A 73 0.83 -13.90 -1.10
C VAL A 73 2.33 -13.95 -0.81
N GLU A 74 2.82 -15.06 -0.28
CA GLU A 74 4.22 -15.25 0.07
C GLU A 74 5.16 -15.22 -1.15
N ARG A 75 4.62 -15.49 -2.35
CA ARG A 75 5.40 -15.46 -3.60
C ARG A 75 5.32 -14.13 -4.33
N ILE A 76 4.42 -13.26 -3.90
CA ILE A 76 4.37 -11.90 -4.40
C ILE A 76 5.48 -11.13 -3.69
N GLY A 77 6.26 -10.35 -4.44
CA GLY A 77 7.35 -9.57 -3.87
C GLY A 77 6.90 -8.65 -2.75
N ILE A 78 7.80 -8.34 -1.81
CA ILE A 78 7.49 -7.51 -0.64
C ILE A 78 6.90 -6.16 -1.05
N VAL A 79 7.48 -5.52 -2.07
CA VAL A 79 7.01 -4.22 -2.56
C VAL A 79 5.59 -4.35 -3.11
N GLU A 80 5.38 -5.32 -4.02
CA GLU A 80 4.09 -5.53 -4.68
C GLU A 80 2.98 -5.84 -3.69
N ARG A 81 3.23 -6.75 -2.74
CA ARG A 81 2.18 -7.10 -1.79
C ARG A 81 1.85 -5.96 -0.82
N ASN A 82 2.83 -5.12 -0.47
CA ASN A 82 2.55 -3.97 0.38
C ASN A 82 1.84 -2.85 -0.38
N ILE A 83 2.10 -2.68 -1.67
CA ILE A 83 1.31 -1.79 -2.52
C ILE A 83 -0.14 -2.27 -2.57
N LEU A 84 -0.34 -3.58 -2.75
CA LEU A 84 -1.69 -4.16 -2.76
C LEU A 84 -2.39 -3.99 -1.42
N ARG A 85 -1.72 -4.29 -0.32
CA ARG A 85 -2.29 -4.11 1.03
C ARG A 85 -2.74 -2.67 1.25
N LEU A 86 -1.90 -1.72 0.89
CA LEU A 86 -2.19 -0.30 1.05
C LEU A 86 -3.39 0.11 0.20
N GLY A 87 -3.42 -0.29 -1.06
CA GLY A 87 -4.52 0.01 -1.97
C GLY A 87 -5.85 -0.58 -1.49
N ILE A 88 -5.83 -1.84 -1.08
CA ILE A 88 -7.03 -2.51 -0.58
C ILE A 88 -7.54 -1.83 0.69
N HIS A 89 -6.63 -1.48 1.59
CA HIS A 89 -6.97 -0.77 2.81
C HIS A 89 -7.73 0.53 2.49
N GLU A 90 -7.22 1.32 1.55
CA GLU A 90 -7.88 2.56 1.15
C GLU A 90 -9.22 2.31 0.45
N LEU A 91 -9.32 1.25 -0.35
CA LEU A 91 -10.61 0.88 -0.97
C LEU A 91 -11.64 0.52 0.10
N GLU A 92 -11.22 -0.20 1.15
CA GLU A 92 -12.12 -0.58 2.24
C GLU A 92 -12.54 0.61 3.09
N LEU A 93 -11.64 1.56 3.33
CA LEU A 93 -11.96 2.79 4.05
C LEU A 93 -13.03 3.61 3.33
N GLY A 94 -12.99 3.64 2.01
CA GLY A 94 -13.99 4.35 1.23
C GLY A 94 -13.90 5.87 1.27
N GLU A 95 -12.80 6.41 1.77
CA GLU A 95 -12.60 7.86 1.88
C GLU A 95 -12.05 8.47 0.61
N THR A 96 -11.40 7.67 -0.22
CA THR A 96 -10.82 8.11 -1.50
C THR A 96 -11.52 7.39 -2.64
N PRO A 97 -11.82 8.09 -3.76
CA PRO A 97 -12.45 7.44 -4.92
C PRO A 97 -11.61 6.26 -5.42
N PRO A 98 -12.24 5.14 -5.81
CA PRO A 98 -11.52 3.94 -6.24
C PRO A 98 -10.52 4.17 -7.35
N LYS A 99 -10.87 5.00 -8.34
CA LYS A 99 -9.94 5.31 -9.44
C LYS A 99 -8.68 6.01 -8.94
N VAL A 100 -8.83 6.89 -7.96
CA VAL A 100 -7.69 7.60 -7.38
C VAL A 100 -6.80 6.62 -6.62
N VAL A 101 -7.40 5.71 -5.84
CA VAL A 101 -6.65 4.68 -5.13
C VAL A 101 -5.83 3.84 -6.10
N ILE A 102 -6.45 3.39 -7.18
CA ILE A 102 -5.79 2.54 -8.19
C ILE A 102 -4.69 3.33 -8.90
N ASP A 103 -4.96 4.56 -9.32
CA ASP A 103 -3.97 5.39 -9.99
C ASP A 103 -2.75 5.65 -9.10
N GLU A 104 -2.97 5.91 -7.82
CA GLU A 104 -1.88 6.13 -6.88
C GLU A 104 -1.08 4.84 -6.64
N ALA A 105 -1.74 3.69 -6.60
CA ALA A 105 -1.06 2.40 -6.48
C ALA A 105 -0.21 2.10 -7.72
N ILE A 106 -0.71 2.45 -8.90
CA ILE A 106 0.07 2.34 -10.14
C ILE A 106 1.29 3.23 -10.09
N ARG A 107 1.14 4.46 -9.59
CA ARG A 107 2.25 5.39 -9.43
C ARG A 107 3.33 4.83 -8.51
N LEU A 108 2.94 4.28 -7.35
CA LEU A 108 3.88 3.61 -6.44
C LEU A 108 4.57 2.44 -7.13
N SER A 109 3.82 1.68 -7.93
CA SER A 109 4.37 0.56 -8.68
C SER A 109 5.44 1.00 -9.68
N GLN A 110 5.24 2.14 -10.32
CA GLN A 110 6.22 2.70 -11.26
C GLN A 110 7.48 3.18 -10.55
N TRP A 111 7.34 3.73 -9.34
CA TRP A 111 8.48 4.24 -8.59
C TRP A 111 9.28 3.14 -7.87
N PHE A 112 8.60 2.14 -7.33
CA PHE A 112 9.22 1.17 -6.42
C PHE A 112 9.20 -0.26 -6.91
N GLY A 113 8.37 -0.59 -7.89
CA GLY A 113 8.22 -1.94 -8.40
C GLY A 113 9.02 -2.18 -9.68
N GLY A 114 8.89 -3.40 -10.21
CA GLY A 114 9.49 -3.79 -11.47
C GLY A 114 8.60 -3.46 -12.68
N PRO A 115 9.06 -3.79 -13.89
CA PRO A 115 8.34 -3.41 -15.13
C PRO A 115 6.93 -3.98 -15.23
N LYS A 116 6.68 -5.14 -14.63
CA LYS A 116 5.36 -5.80 -14.70
C LYS A 116 4.46 -5.44 -13.51
N THR A 117 4.99 -4.75 -12.51
CA THR A 117 4.25 -4.44 -11.28
C THR A 117 3.02 -3.58 -11.52
N PRO A 118 3.08 -2.49 -12.33
CA PRO A 118 1.89 -1.66 -12.53
C PRO A 118 0.69 -2.41 -13.09
N ALA A 119 0.89 -3.27 -14.10
CA ALA A 119 -0.21 -4.03 -14.69
C ALA A 119 -0.79 -5.04 -13.71
N PHE A 120 0.06 -5.71 -12.95
CA PHE A 120 -0.36 -6.69 -11.94
C PHE A 120 -1.18 -6.01 -10.83
N VAL A 121 -0.69 -4.92 -10.29
CA VAL A 121 -1.37 -4.16 -9.23
C VAL A 121 -2.71 -3.62 -9.72
N ASN A 122 -2.73 -3.05 -10.92
CA ASN A 122 -3.96 -2.55 -11.52
C ASN A 122 -5.02 -3.65 -11.62
N GLY A 123 -4.64 -4.82 -12.14
CA GLY A 123 -5.57 -5.93 -12.32
C GLY A 123 -6.16 -6.43 -11.01
N VAL A 124 -5.32 -6.58 -9.98
CA VAL A 124 -5.77 -7.06 -8.68
C VAL A 124 -6.68 -6.03 -7.99
N LEU A 125 -6.28 -4.78 -7.96
CA LEU A 125 -7.06 -3.73 -7.29
C LEU A 125 -8.38 -3.45 -8.00
N ASP A 126 -8.40 -3.48 -9.34
CA ASP A 126 -9.62 -3.31 -10.10
C ASP A 126 -10.63 -4.42 -9.76
N ARG A 127 -10.16 -5.66 -9.71
CA ARG A 127 -11.01 -6.81 -9.36
C ARG A 127 -11.57 -6.68 -7.94
N ILE A 128 -10.75 -6.26 -6.98
CA ILE A 128 -11.18 -6.06 -5.61
C ILE A 128 -12.19 -4.91 -5.51
N ALA A 129 -11.94 -3.80 -6.20
CA ALA A 129 -12.87 -2.67 -6.19
C ALA A 129 -14.24 -3.07 -6.73
N HIS A 130 -14.29 -3.89 -7.78
CA HIS A 130 -15.54 -4.43 -8.30
C HIS A 130 -16.22 -5.33 -7.27
N SER A 131 -15.48 -6.21 -6.61
CA SER A 131 -16.04 -7.13 -5.62
C SER A 131 -16.59 -6.40 -4.40
N LEU A 132 -16.04 -5.23 -4.08
CA LEU A 132 -16.54 -4.37 -3.01
C LEU A 132 -17.73 -3.49 -3.44
N GLY A 133 -18.12 -3.57 -4.70
CA GLY A 133 -19.18 -2.71 -5.24
C GLY A 133 -18.78 -1.26 -5.39
N ARG A 134 -17.45 -0.99 -5.49
CA ARG A 134 -16.90 0.36 -5.57
C ARG A 134 -16.64 0.82 -7.00
N LEU A 135 -16.62 -0.11 -7.94
CA LEU A 135 -16.49 0.18 -9.37
C LEU A 135 -17.59 -0.48 -10.16
#